data_a9fda697799cf28d4b7b9a5386f409d7
#
_entry.id   a9fda697799cf28d4b7b9a5386f409d7
#
_cell.length_a   1.000
_cell.length_b   1.000
_cell.length_c   1.000
_cell.angle_alpha   90.00
_cell.angle_beta   90.00
_cell.angle_gamma   90.00
#
_symmetry.space_group_name_H-M   'P 1'
#
loop_
_entity.id
_entity.type
_entity.pdbx_description
1 polymer ?
#
loop_
_entity_poly.entity_id
_entity_poly.type
_entity_poly.pdbx_seq_one_letter_code
_entity_poly.pdbx_strand_id
1 'polypeptide(L)'
;MKKLSFILITMFFCINNLYAEKKKDPIPKEGTWEQTNDRSNNSPQLYQDDSYVYVYSEKQLDNLYIGITDMQGNVFYEETTTVPAGMYYTIPTQSLPSGMYYLYIIQGSNYVIGTFSQ
;
A
#
# COMPACT_ATOMS: atom_id res chain seq x y z
N MET A 1 33.95 -15.92 -17.57
CA MET A 1 33.95 -14.50 -17.91
C MET A 1 32.56 -13.96 -18.15
N LYS A 2 31.69 -14.69 -18.84
CA LYS A 2 30.31 -14.23 -19.02
C LYS A 2 29.56 -14.13 -17.69
N LYS A 3 29.87 -14.99 -16.72
CA LYS A 3 29.26 -14.94 -15.41
C LYS A 3 29.61 -13.70 -14.63
N LEU A 4 30.82 -13.21 -14.77
CA LEU A 4 31.28 -12.02 -14.09
C LEU A 4 30.57 -10.76 -14.60
N SER A 5 30.44 -10.65 -15.92
CA SER A 5 29.69 -9.55 -16.54
C SER A 5 28.23 -9.53 -16.11
N PHE A 6 27.63 -10.69 -16.03
CA PHE A 6 26.23 -10.81 -15.64
C PHE A 6 26.03 -10.36 -14.21
N ILE A 7 26.92 -10.73 -13.31
CA ILE A 7 26.88 -10.32 -11.91
C ILE A 7 27.04 -8.79 -11.78
N LEU A 8 27.95 -8.21 -12.53
CA LEU A 8 28.13 -6.76 -12.53
C LEU A 8 26.90 -6.02 -13.02
N ILE A 9 26.25 -6.50 -14.04
CA ILE A 9 25.03 -5.90 -14.55
C ILE A 9 23.92 -5.99 -13.52
N THR A 10 23.79 -7.12 -12.84
CA THR A 10 22.78 -7.31 -11.79
C THR A 10 23.02 -6.34 -10.63
N MET A 11 24.24 -6.19 -10.19
CA MET A 11 24.58 -5.26 -9.11
C MET A 11 24.32 -3.81 -9.51
N PHE A 12 24.66 -3.46 -10.72
CA PHE A 12 24.40 -2.13 -11.24
C PHE A 12 22.89 -1.83 -11.27
N PHE A 13 22.10 -2.80 -11.67
CA PHE A 13 20.66 -2.66 -11.69
C PHE A 13 20.08 -2.45 -10.30
N CYS A 14 20.57 -3.18 -9.30
CA CYS A 14 20.16 -3.00 -7.91
C CYS A 14 20.52 -1.60 -7.40
N ILE A 15 21.68 -1.10 -7.73
CA ILE A 15 22.12 0.25 -7.34
C ILE A 15 21.18 1.30 -7.97
N ASN A 16 20.83 1.14 -9.22
CA ASN A 16 19.91 2.04 -9.89
C ASN A 16 18.54 2.05 -9.21
N ASN A 17 18.05 0.90 -8.77
CA ASN A 17 16.80 0.83 -8.06
C ASN A 17 16.85 1.55 -6.71
N LEU A 18 17.99 1.56 -6.06
CA LEU A 18 18.17 2.30 -4.81
C LEU A 18 18.18 3.81 -5.05
N TYR A 19 18.79 4.26 -6.13
CA TYR A 19 18.84 5.68 -6.46
C TYR A 19 17.55 6.20 -7.08
N ALA A 20 16.88 5.35 -7.85
CA ALA A 20 15.58 5.70 -8.42
C ALA A 20 14.51 5.39 -7.39
N GLU A 21 14.45 6.17 -6.32
CA GLU A 21 13.34 6.03 -5.38
C GLU A 21 12.04 6.17 -6.14
N LYS A 22 11.35 5.05 -6.26
CA LYS A 22 10.03 5.07 -6.86
C LYS A 22 9.14 5.91 -5.99
N LYS A 23 8.69 7.00 -6.53
CA LYS A 23 7.80 7.91 -5.87
C LYS A 23 6.50 7.19 -5.54
N LYS A 24 6.11 7.20 -4.27
CA LYS A 24 4.83 6.68 -3.86
C LYS A 24 3.77 7.72 -4.18
N ASP A 25 2.83 7.36 -5.02
CA ASP A 25 1.74 8.25 -5.39
C ASP A 25 0.58 8.10 -4.41
N PRO A 26 -0.01 9.20 -3.92
CA PRO A 26 -1.18 9.10 -3.06
C PRO A 26 -2.35 8.46 -3.79
N ILE A 27 -3.07 7.59 -3.10
CA ILE A 27 -4.28 6.97 -3.63
C ILE A 27 -5.47 7.83 -3.23
N PRO A 28 -6.31 8.27 -4.18
CA PRO A 28 -7.56 8.94 -3.85
C PRO A 28 -8.42 8.04 -2.96
N LYS A 29 -8.96 8.59 -1.90
CA LYS A 29 -9.71 7.81 -0.93
C LYS A 29 -10.93 8.57 -0.45
N GLU A 30 -11.93 7.81 0.00
CA GLU A 30 -13.12 8.35 0.64
C GLU A 30 -13.48 7.45 1.81
N GLY A 31 -14.28 7.95 2.72
CA GLY A 31 -14.73 7.19 3.86
C GLY A 31 -14.82 8.03 5.12
N THR A 32 -15.22 7.39 6.21
CA THR A 32 -15.38 8.01 7.50
C THR A 32 -14.41 7.42 8.50
N TRP A 33 -13.55 8.24 9.03
CA TRP A 33 -12.61 7.83 10.07
C TRP A 33 -12.70 8.81 11.23
N GLU A 34 -13.15 8.31 12.37
CA GLU A 34 -13.30 9.13 13.55
C GLU A 34 -11.95 9.61 14.04
N GLN A 35 -11.86 10.91 14.24
CA GLN A 35 -10.70 11.52 14.87
C GLN A 35 -10.97 11.63 16.35
N THR A 36 -10.02 11.17 17.15
CA THR A 36 -10.04 11.43 18.58
C THR A 36 -9.77 12.90 18.82
N ASN A 37 -9.89 13.35 20.06
CA ASN A 37 -9.77 14.77 20.43
C ASN A 37 -8.43 15.40 20.07
N ASP A 38 -7.50 14.65 19.60
CA ASP A 38 -6.24 15.16 19.07
C ASP A 38 -6.46 15.81 17.72
N ARG A 39 -5.78 16.89 17.48
CA ARG A 39 -5.81 17.59 16.21
C ARG A 39 -5.14 16.82 15.08
N SER A 40 -4.47 15.73 15.38
CA SER A 40 -3.84 14.92 14.37
C SER A 40 -4.88 14.11 13.59
N ASN A 41 -4.72 14.07 12.29
CA ASN A 41 -5.54 13.26 11.45
C ASN A 41 -5.18 11.79 11.67
N ASN A 42 -6.07 11.01 12.26
CA ASN A 42 -5.85 9.59 12.55
C ASN A 42 -6.20 8.69 11.38
N SER A 43 -6.74 9.25 10.32
CA SER A 43 -7.08 8.50 9.13
C SER A 43 -5.81 7.95 8.47
N PRO A 44 -5.76 6.67 8.11
CA PRO A 44 -4.60 6.14 7.41
C PRO A 44 -4.43 6.80 6.05
N GLN A 45 -3.18 6.93 5.64
CA GLN A 45 -2.81 7.45 4.33
C GLN A 45 -2.52 6.27 3.41
N LEU A 46 -2.96 6.36 2.17
CA LEU A 46 -2.80 5.30 1.18
C LEU A 46 -1.94 5.78 0.04
N TYR A 47 -1.00 4.94 -0.37
CA TYR A 47 -0.06 5.25 -1.46
C TYR A 47 0.12 4.05 -2.35
N GLN A 48 0.60 4.27 -3.56
CA GLN A 48 0.94 3.21 -4.49
C GLN A 48 2.22 3.52 -5.25
N ASP A 49 2.87 2.46 -5.71
CA ASP A 49 3.88 2.52 -6.76
C ASP A 49 3.60 1.36 -7.73
N ASP A 50 4.53 1.08 -8.63
CA ASP A 50 4.33 0.04 -9.66
C ASP A 50 4.15 -1.36 -9.08
N SER A 51 4.65 -1.59 -7.87
CA SER A 51 4.77 -2.94 -7.31
C SER A 51 3.94 -3.16 -6.05
N TYR A 52 3.56 -2.09 -5.35
CA TYR A 52 2.95 -2.19 -4.04
C TYR A 52 1.90 -1.13 -3.82
N VAL A 53 0.99 -1.42 -2.90
CA VAL A 53 0.20 -0.39 -2.22
C VAL A 53 0.69 -0.30 -0.78
N TYR A 54 0.55 0.87 -0.19
CA TYR A 54 1.07 1.15 1.15
C TYR A 54 -0.01 1.76 2.00
N VAL A 55 -0.07 1.31 3.26
CA VAL A 55 -0.92 1.91 4.28
C VAL A 55 -0.01 2.52 5.33
N TYR A 56 -0.22 3.78 5.62
CA TYR A 56 0.57 4.52 6.61
C TYR A 56 -0.36 5.17 7.62
N SER A 57 0.00 5.09 8.89
CA SER A 57 -0.71 5.79 9.96
C SER A 57 0.29 6.31 10.98
N GLU A 58 0.03 7.53 11.48
CA GLU A 58 0.82 8.09 12.56
C GLU A 58 0.60 7.35 13.87
N LYS A 59 -0.57 6.72 14.02
CA LYS A 59 -0.91 5.91 15.19
C LYS A 59 -0.98 4.45 14.81
N GLN A 60 -0.66 3.58 15.77
CA GLN A 60 -0.81 2.15 15.57
C GLN A 60 -2.27 1.79 15.36
N LEU A 61 -2.54 0.98 14.35
CA LEU A 61 -3.89 0.51 14.03
C LEU A 61 -3.94 -1.00 14.28
N ASP A 62 -4.65 -1.39 15.33
CA ASP A 62 -4.83 -2.81 15.68
C ASP A 62 -6.08 -3.35 15.03
N ASN A 63 -6.05 -4.66 14.72
CA ASN A 63 -7.19 -5.36 14.12
C ASN A 63 -7.72 -4.64 12.87
N LEU A 64 -6.80 -4.17 12.05
CA LEU A 64 -7.13 -3.47 10.82
C LEU A 64 -7.39 -4.47 9.71
N TYR A 65 -8.59 -4.40 9.13
CA TYR A 65 -8.91 -5.19 7.95
C TYR A 65 -8.41 -4.46 6.71
N ILE A 66 -7.68 -5.17 5.86
CA ILE A 66 -7.21 -4.67 4.57
C ILE A 66 -7.70 -5.62 3.49
N GLY A 67 -8.38 -5.08 2.49
CA GLY A 67 -8.87 -5.89 1.38
C GLY A 67 -8.68 -5.18 0.05
N ILE A 68 -8.43 -5.95 -1.00
CA ILE A 68 -8.37 -5.45 -2.38
C ILE A 68 -9.37 -6.21 -3.20
N THR A 69 -10.24 -5.47 -3.88
CA THR A 69 -11.22 -6.05 -4.81
C THR A 69 -11.11 -5.35 -6.16
N ASP A 70 -11.59 -6.03 -7.20
CA ASP A 70 -11.80 -5.36 -8.50
C ASP A 70 -13.12 -4.56 -8.46
N MET A 71 -13.49 -3.98 -9.60
CA MET A 71 -14.71 -3.18 -9.70
C MET A 71 -15.99 -4.01 -9.59
N GLN A 72 -15.90 -5.32 -9.78
CA GLN A 72 -17.03 -6.24 -9.65
C GLN A 72 -17.16 -6.84 -8.25
N GLY A 73 -16.23 -6.51 -7.34
CA GLY A 73 -16.27 -7.01 -5.98
C GLY A 73 -15.55 -8.33 -5.75
N ASN A 74 -14.79 -8.82 -6.74
CA ASN A 74 -13.98 -10.02 -6.55
C ASN A 74 -12.78 -9.70 -5.66
N VAL A 75 -12.60 -10.51 -4.61
CA VAL A 75 -11.53 -10.29 -3.63
C VAL A 75 -10.24 -10.92 -4.13
N PHE A 76 -9.19 -10.11 -4.23
CA PHE A 76 -7.85 -10.57 -4.60
C PHE A 76 -6.91 -10.64 -3.41
N TYR A 77 -7.21 -9.92 -2.35
CA TYR A 77 -6.38 -9.89 -1.14
C TYR A 77 -7.25 -9.51 0.03
N GLU A 78 -7.05 -10.18 1.16
CA GLU A 78 -7.63 -9.72 2.42
C GLU A 78 -6.82 -10.22 3.59
N GLU A 79 -6.76 -9.42 4.63
CA GLU A 79 -5.97 -9.71 5.81
C GLU A 79 -6.42 -8.82 6.95
N THR A 80 -6.35 -9.33 8.17
CA THR A 80 -6.52 -8.53 9.37
C THR A 80 -5.18 -8.50 10.10
N THR A 81 -4.69 -7.30 10.37
CA THR A 81 -3.33 -7.13 10.87
C THR A 81 -3.22 -5.90 11.76
N THR A 82 -2.04 -5.69 12.31
CA THR A 82 -1.67 -4.47 13.01
C THR A 82 -0.72 -3.67 12.15
N VAL A 83 -1.02 -2.40 11.96
CA VAL A 83 -0.13 -1.46 11.26
C VAL A 83 0.58 -0.64 12.35
N PRO A 84 1.89 -0.81 12.51
CA PRO A 84 2.63 -0.05 13.52
C PRO A 84 2.65 1.44 13.22
N ALA A 85 2.68 2.23 14.27
CA ALA A 85 2.72 3.69 14.14
C ALA A 85 3.96 4.15 13.39
N GLY A 86 3.78 5.05 12.44
CA GLY A 86 4.90 5.68 11.74
C GLY A 86 5.59 4.77 10.72
N MET A 87 4.99 3.65 10.37
CA MET A 87 5.57 2.70 9.42
C MET A 87 4.63 2.44 8.25
N TYR A 88 5.21 2.20 7.09
CA TYR A 88 4.44 1.79 5.91
C TYR A 88 4.15 0.30 5.99
N TYR A 89 2.89 -0.05 5.90
CA TYR A 89 2.48 -1.44 5.72
C TYR A 89 2.36 -1.70 4.22
N THR A 90 3.10 -2.66 3.73
CA THR A 90 3.33 -2.86 2.29
C THR A 90 2.58 -4.08 1.79
N ILE A 91 1.80 -3.93 0.72
CA ILE A 91 1.03 -5.02 0.12
C ILE A 91 1.46 -5.17 -1.33
N PRO A 92 2.00 -6.35 -1.73
CA PRO A 92 2.39 -6.56 -3.12
C PRO A 92 1.19 -6.56 -4.06
N THR A 93 1.30 -5.87 -5.18
CA THR A 93 0.25 -5.80 -6.19
C THR A 93 0.71 -6.22 -7.58
N GLN A 94 1.94 -6.68 -7.71
CA GLN A 94 2.51 -7.06 -9.01
C GLN A 94 1.75 -8.18 -9.69
N SER A 95 1.17 -9.09 -8.92
CA SER A 95 0.45 -10.25 -9.45
C SER A 95 -0.99 -9.93 -9.85
N LEU A 96 -1.47 -8.73 -9.55
CA LEU A 96 -2.83 -8.34 -9.92
C LEU A 96 -2.93 -8.11 -11.43
N PRO A 97 -3.99 -8.60 -12.07
CA PRO A 97 -4.23 -8.25 -13.47
C PRO A 97 -4.38 -6.75 -13.65
N SER A 98 -4.05 -6.26 -14.83
CA SER A 98 -4.22 -4.83 -15.15
C SER A 98 -5.68 -4.42 -14.98
N GLY A 99 -5.92 -3.29 -14.34
CA GLY A 99 -7.27 -2.79 -14.14
C GLY A 99 -7.37 -1.87 -12.94
N MET A 100 -8.60 -1.54 -12.60
CA MET A 100 -8.92 -0.69 -11.47
C MET A 100 -9.32 -1.54 -10.27
N TYR A 101 -8.92 -1.08 -9.10
CA TYR A 101 -9.14 -1.82 -7.85
C TYR A 101 -9.56 -0.88 -6.73
N TYR A 102 -10.29 -1.46 -5.76
CA TYR A 102 -10.57 -0.80 -4.48
C TYR A 102 -9.66 -1.36 -3.41
N LEU A 103 -9.15 -0.48 -2.57
CA LEU A 103 -8.41 -0.84 -1.36
C LEU A 103 -9.26 -0.47 -0.16
N TYR A 104 -9.70 -1.47 0.58
CA TYR A 104 -10.54 -1.30 1.77
C TYR A 104 -9.68 -1.33 3.01
N ILE A 105 -9.82 -0.32 3.85
CA ILE A 105 -9.14 -0.22 5.15
C ILE A 105 -10.24 0.00 6.18
N ILE A 106 -10.47 -0.98 7.03
CA ILE A 106 -11.60 -0.98 7.95
C ILE A 106 -11.13 -1.32 9.37
N GLN A 107 -11.52 -0.50 10.33
CA GLN A 107 -11.28 -0.75 11.74
C GLN A 107 -12.56 -0.42 12.51
N GLY A 108 -13.30 -1.45 12.93
CA GLY A 108 -14.60 -1.25 13.57
C GLY A 108 -15.56 -0.52 12.64
N SER A 109 -16.06 0.63 13.09
CA SER A 109 -16.94 1.48 12.30
C SER A 109 -16.20 2.46 11.39
N ASN A 110 -14.89 2.55 11.54
CA ASN A 110 -14.06 3.43 10.71
C ASN A 110 -13.69 2.75 9.42
N TYR A 111 -13.76 3.46 8.31
CA TYR A 111 -13.35 2.89 7.04
C TYR A 111 -12.80 3.94 6.09
N VAL A 112 -11.90 3.49 5.23
CA VAL A 112 -11.38 4.26 4.10
C VAL A 112 -11.35 3.33 2.91
N ILE A 113 -11.81 3.80 1.77
CA ILE A 113 -11.78 3.06 0.52
C ILE A 113 -10.97 3.88 -0.48
N GLY A 114 -9.85 3.31 -0.90
CA GLY A 114 -9.01 3.91 -1.94
C GLY A 114 -9.29 3.29 -3.29
N THR A 115 -9.07 4.04 -4.35
CA THR A 115 -9.17 3.54 -5.73
C THR A 115 -7.81 3.67 -6.39
N PHE A 116 -7.31 2.57 -6.92
CA PHE A 116 -6.02 2.56 -7.58
C PHE A 116 -6.06 1.72 -8.86
N SER A 117 -5.08 1.91 -9.71
CA SER A 117 -4.94 1.13 -10.94
C SER A 117 -3.63 0.34 -10.93
N GLN A 118 -3.69 -0.82 -11.56
CA GLN A 118 -2.53 -1.67 -11.74
C GLN A 118 -2.16 -1.80 -13.23
#